data_6c0100905e264ae9dd7b28da9427c5f2
#
_entry.id   6c0100905e264ae9dd7b28da9427c5f2
#
_cell.length_a   1.000
_cell.length_b   1.000
_cell.length_c   1.000
_cell.angle_alpha   90.00
_cell.angle_beta   90.00
_cell.angle_gamma   90.00
#
_symmetry.space_group_name_H-M   'P 1'
#
loop_
_entity.id
_entity.type
_entity.pdbx_description
1 polymer ?
#
loop_
_entity_poly.entity_id
_entity_poly.type
_entity_poly.pdbx_seq_one_letter_code
_entity_poly.pdbx_strand_id
1 'polypeptide(L)'
;MDAENVTRMRRVIGRLARLLNAAPVSENLTPTQASVLGLVAHRQPIGMTELAELEGLNPTMLSRVVAKLVEDDMVRRMPDPADQRAIQLEATDRGHEVHRRIIDSRTETVAKILDGLSPDVTDALLDALPALEALAEGLRTKKG
;
A
#
# COMPACT_ATOMS: atom_id res chain seq x y z
N MET A 1 1.09 6.10 28.65
CA MET A 1 2.37 5.80 27.96
C MET A 1 3.19 7.08 27.91
N ASP A 2 4.44 7.01 28.31
CA ASP A 2 5.31 8.18 28.31
C ASP A 2 5.74 8.60 26.89
N ALA A 3 6.19 9.86 26.75
CA ALA A 3 6.55 10.44 25.45
C ALA A 3 7.76 9.74 24.79
N GLU A 4 8.65 9.18 25.58
CA GLU A 4 9.82 8.47 25.06
C GLU A 4 9.41 7.18 24.36
N ASN A 5 8.53 6.39 24.98
CA ASN A 5 7.98 5.17 24.38
C ASN A 5 7.14 5.45 23.15
N VAL A 6 6.35 6.52 23.15
CA VAL A 6 5.60 6.95 21.96
C VAL A 6 6.53 7.30 20.80
N THR A 7 7.60 8.04 21.09
CA THR A 7 8.59 8.43 20.09
C THR A 7 9.32 7.20 19.52
N ARG A 8 9.72 6.27 20.40
CA ARG A 8 10.36 5.03 20.00
C ARG A 8 9.45 4.18 19.12
N MET A 9 8.20 3.99 19.52
CA MET A 9 7.20 3.24 18.77
C MET A 9 7.00 3.83 17.36
N ARG A 10 6.76 5.15 17.28
CA ARG A 10 6.59 5.84 16.01
C ARG A 10 7.79 5.65 15.07
N ARG A 11 9.01 5.72 15.63
CA ARG A 11 10.26 5.53 14.87
C ARG A 11 10.37 4.11 14.33
N VAL A 12 10.09 3.11 15.15
CA VAL A 12 10.14 1.69 14.76
C VAL A 12 9.11 1.39 13.69
N ILE A 13 7.86 1.81 13.89
CA ILE A 13 6.78 1.59 12.91
C ILE A 13 7.11 2.26 11.58
N GLY A 14 7.58 3.51 11.61
CA GLY A 14 7.98 4.23 10.40
C GLY A 14 9.13 3.53 9.65
N ARG A 15 10.11 3.02 10.38
CA ARG A 15 11.21 2.24 9.78
C ARG A 15 10.73 0.93 9.18
N LEU A 16 9.87 0.18 9.89
CA LEU A 16 9.27 -1.06 9.39
C LEU A 16 8.48 -0.80 8.10
N ALA A 17 7.64 0.23 8.08
CA ALA A 17 6.86 0.58 6.90
C ALA A 17 7.76 0.86 5.68
N ARG A 18 8.85 1.62 5.87
CA ARG A 18 9.80 1.89 4.79
C ARG A 18 10.48 0.62 4.28
N LEU A 19 10.94 -0.25 5.17
CA LEU A 19 11.64 -1.48 4.81
C LEU A 19 10.70 -2.48 4.12
N LEU A 20 9.47 -2.63 4.60
CA LEU A 20 8.48 -3.50 4.00
C LEU A 20 8.08 -3.04 2.59
N ASN A 21 8.03 -1.73 2.36
CA ASN A 21 7.66 -1.16 1.06
C ASN A 21 8.84 -0.99 0.09
N ALA A 22 10.08 -1.03 0.58
CA ALA A 22 11.28 -0.91 -0.23
C ALA A 22 11.74 -2.23 -0.84
N ALA A 23 11.11 -3.36 -0.51
CA ALA A 23 11.46 -4.66 -1.07
C ALA A 23 11.45 -4.62 -2.61
N PRO A 24 12.47 -5.18 -3.30
CA PRO A 24 12.55 -5.14 -4.74
C PRO A 24 11.31 -5.75 -5.36
N VAL A 25 10.68 -5.00 -6.27
CA VAL A 25 9.51 -5.46 -7.00
C VAL A 25 9.99 -6.17 -8.26
N SER A 26 9.74 -7.46 -8.35
CA SER A 26 10.20 -8.32 -9.46
C SER A 26 9.53 -8.03 -10.82
N GLU A 27 8.58 -7.08 -10.86
CA GLU A 27 7.73 -6.81 -12.02
C GLU A 27 8.07 -5.49 -12.75
N ASN A 28 9.27 -4.96 -12.58
CA ASN A 28 9.71 -3.67 -13.16
C ASN A 28 8.84 -2.47 -12.76
N LEU A 29 8.19 -2.54 -11.60
CA LEU A 29 7.45 -1.43 -11.02
C LEU A 29 8.29 -0.71 -9.98
N THR A 30 8.21 0.62 -9.99
CA THR A 30 8.71 1.41 -8.87
C THR A 30 7.87 1.17 -7.62
N PRO A 31 8.36 1.45 -6.40
CA PRO A 31 7.55 1.37 -5.19
C PRO A 31 6.27 2.19 -5.27
N THR A 32 6.31 3.38 -5.87
CA THR A 32 5.12 4.23 -6.06
C THR A 32 4.12 3.59 -7.03
N GLN A 33 4.58 3.04 -8.15
CA GLN A 33 3.72 2.32 -9.10
C GLN A 33 3.06 1.11 -8.44
N ALA A 34 3.81 0.32 -7.68
CA ALA A 34 3.28 -0.83 -6.95
C ALA A 34 2.24 -0.41 -5.90
N SER A 35 2.47 0.69 -5.18
CA SER A 35 1.53 1.24 -4.20
C SER A 35 0.23 1.71 -4.85
N VAL A 36 0.32 2.46 -5.95
CA VAL A 36 -0.85 2.93 -6.70
C VAL A 36 -1.64 1.75 -7.25
N LEU A 37 -0.98 0.77 -7.87
CA LEU A 37 -1.64 -0.45 -8.36
C LEU A 37 -2.38 -1.17 -7.23
N GLY A 38 -1.76 -1.30 -6.07
CA GLY A 38 -2.36 -1.94 -4.89
C GLY A 38 -3.63 -1.23 -4.41
N LEU A 39 -3.60 0.11 -4.35
CA LEU A 39 -4.78 0.89 -3.98
C LEU A 39 -5.91 0.76 -5.00
N VAL A 40 -5.60 0.83 -6.29
CA VAL A 40 -6.59 0.63 -7.36
C VAL A 40 -7.21 -0.77 -7.25
N ALA A 41 -6.39 -1.80 -7.10
CA ALA A 41 -6.86 -3.18 -7.00
C ALA A 41 -7.76 -3.41 -5.77
N HIS A 42 -7.45 -2.72 -4.66
CA HIS A 42 -8.18 -2.89 -3.41
C HIS A 42 -9.46 -2.06 -3.33
N ARG A 43 -9.47 -0.86 -3.92
CA ARG A 43 -10.56 0.12 -3.79
C ARG A 43 -11.36 0.36 -5.06
N GLN A 44 -11.11 -0.37 -6.12
CA GLN A 44 -11.77 -0.17 -7.42
C GLN A 44 -13.31 -0.22 -7.35
N PRO A 45 -14.02 0.62 -8.11
CA PRO A 45 -13.48 1.71 -8.92
C PRO A 45 -13.06 2.89 -8.04
N ILE A 46 -12.00 3.59 -8.39
CA ILE A 46 -11.50 4.73 -7.65
C ILE A 46 -11.22 5.91 -8.58
N GLY A 47 -11.62 7.11 -8.15
CA GLY A 47 -11.35 8.35 -8.88
C GLY A 47 -9.92 8.85 -8.69
N MET A 48 -9.45 9.68 -9.63
CA MET A 48 -8.09 10.22 -9.59
C MET A 48 -7.84 11.11 -8.36
N THR A 49 -8.81 11.92 -7.97
CA THR A 49 -8.70 12.82 -6.81
C THR A 49 -8.53 12.05 -5.51
N GLU A 50 -9.38 11.05 -5.28
CA GLU A 50 -9.29 10.19 -4.09
C GLU A 50 -7.96 9.44 -4.04
N LEU A 51 -7.53 8.90 -5.18
CA LEU A 51 -6.26 8.17 -5.28
C LEU A 51 -5.06 9.07 -4.97
N ALA A 52 -5.06 10.32 -5.47
CA ALA A 52 -4.02 11.31 -5.18
C ALA A 52 -3.94 11.61 -3.67
N GLU A 53 -5.08 11.78 -3.02
CA GLU A 53 -5.16 12.05 -1.59
C GLU A 53 -4.63 10.87 -0.76
N LEU A 54 -5.04 9.65 -1.10
CA LEU A 54 -4.61 8.44 -0.39
C LEU A 54 -3.11 8.18 -0.53
N GLU A 55 -2.54 8.44 -1.72
CA GLU A 55 -1.10 8.26 -1.99
C GLU A 55 -0.25 9.46 -1.54
N GLY A 56 -0.84 10.60 -1.25
CA GLY A 56 -0.11 11.82 -0.94
C GLY A 56 0.68 12.36 -2.14
N LEU A 57 0.20 12.10 -3.36
CA LEU A 57 0.82 12.58 -4.60
C LEU A 57 0.08 13.79 -5.15
N ASN A 58 0.82 14.69 -5.80
CA ASN A 58 0.18 15.74 -6.59
C ASN A 58 -0.44 15.15 -7.88
N PRO A 59 -1.44 15.83 -8.49
CA PRO A 59 -2.14 15.30 -9.66
C PRO A 59 -1.23 15.01 -10.86
N THR A 60 -0.19 15.79 -11.06
CA THR A 60 0.75 15.61 -12.18
C THR A 60 1.57 14.33 -12.02
N MET A 61 2.08 14.07 -10.83
CA MET A 61 2.83 12.85 -10.53
C MET A 61 1.92 11.61 -10.62
N LEU A 62 0.71 11.69 -10.07
CA LEU A 62 -0.24 10.59 -10.14
C LEU A 62 -0.61 10.28 -11.60
N SER A 63 -0.85 11.30 -12.42
CA SER A 63 -1.16 11.10 -13.85
C SER A 63 -0.07 10.34 -14.59
N ARG A 64 1.21 10.62 -14.28
CA ARG A 64 2.35 9.89 -14.86
C ARG A 64 2.40 8.44 -14.41
N VAL A 65 2.19 8.19 -13.12
CA VAL A 65 2.15 6.82 -12.58
C VAL A 65 1.02 6.02 -13.20
N VAL A 66 -0.18 6.59 -13.23
CA VAL A 66 -1.35 5.94 -13.84
C VAL A 66 -1.14 5.69 -15.34
N ALA A 67 -0.59 6.67 -16.08
CA ALA A 67 -0.32 6.50 -17.51
C ALA A 67 0.62 5.30 -17.77
N LYS A 68 1.64 5.11 -16.94
CA LYS A 68 2.54 3.95 -17.04
C LYS A 68 1.83 2.64 -16.75
N LEU A 69 0.99 2.59 -15.73
CA LEU A 69 0.20 1.40 -15.40
C LEU A 69 -0.84 1.07 -16.49
N VAL A 70 -1.42 2.07 -17.14
CA VAL A 70 -2.32 1.87 -18.29
C VAL A 70 -1.54 1.37 -19.50
N GLU A 71 -0.38 1.95 -19.79
CA GLU A 71 0.50 1.50 -20.89
C GLU A 71 0.91 0.04 -20.72
N ASP A 72 1.20 -0.39 -19.50
CA ASP A 72 1.59 -1.76 -19.17
C ASP A 72 0.38 -2.71 -18.97
N ASP A 73 -0.82 -2.26 -19.29
CA ASP A 73 -2.08 -3.04 -19.20
C ASP A 73 -2.40 -3.55 -17.78
N MET A 74 -2.02 -2.81 -16.77
CA MET A 74 -2.30 -3.16 -15.36
C MET A 74 -3.50 -2.43 -14.78
N VAL A 75 -3.82 -1.26 -15.32
CA VAL A 75 -4.93 -0.40 -14.92
C VAL A 75 -5.66 0.07 -16.17
N ARG A 76 -6.97 0.22 -16.09
CA ARG A 76 -7.77 0.85 -17.14
C ARG A 76 -8.53 2.04 -16.60
N ARG A 77 -8.70 3.02 -17.48
CA ARG A 77 -9.53 4.19 -17.23
C ARG A 77 -10.96 3.92 -17.69
N MET A 78 -11.91 4.35 -16.86
CA MET A 78 -13.33 4.27 -17.18
C MET A 78 -13.98 5.62 -16.92
N PRO A 79 -15.04 6.00 -17.69
CA PRO A 79 -15.82 7.16 -17.31
C PRO A 79 -16.58 6.89 -16.02
N ASP A 80 -16.68 7.93 -15.17
CA ASP A 80 -17.53 7.86 -13.98
C ASP A 80 -19.02 7.85 -14.43
N PRO A 81 -19.84 6.88 -13.99
CA PRO A 81 -21.26 6.84 -14.35
C PRO A 81 -22.03 8.09 -13.87
N ALA A 82 -21.60 8.73 -12.80
CA ALA A 82 -22.25 9.90 -12.22
C ALA A 82 -21.77 11.22 -12.85
N ASP A 83 -20.53 11.25 -13.39
CA ASP A 83 -19.92 12.43 -14.02
C ASP A 83 -19.01 12.00 -15.16
N GLN A 84 -19.47 12.20 -16.41
CA GLN A 84 -18.73 11.83 -17.62
C GLN A 84 -17.40 12.60 -17.80
N ARG A 85 -17.18 13.68 -17.05
CA ARG A 85 -15.93 14.43 -17.06
C ARG A 85 -14.88 13.83 -16.13
N ALA A 86 -15.31 13.03 -15.16
CA ALA A 86 -14.44 12.36 -14.22
C ALA A 86 -14.02 10.99 -14.75
N ILE A 87 -12.82 10.57 -14.37
CA ILE A 87 -12.26 9.28 -14.73
C ILE A 87 -12.15 8.43 -13.47
N GLN A 88 -12.62 7.20 -13.55
CA GLN A 88 -12.39 6.16 -12.56
C GLN A 88 -11.36 5.16 -13.08
N LEU A 89 -10.70 4.50 -12.15
CA LEU A 89 -9.68 3.51 -12.41
C LEU A 89 -10.09 2.17 -11.83
N GLU A 90 -9.77 1.12 -12.55
CA GLU A 90 -9.80 -0.24 -12.02
C GLU A 90 -8.61 -1.04 -12.51
N ALA A 91 -8.21 -2.07 -11.76
CA ALA A 91 -7.17 -2.97 -12.18
C ALA A 91 -7.70 -3.94 -13.24
N THR A 92 -6.87 -4.22 -14.24
CA THR A 92 -7.12 -5.31 -15.19
C THR A 92 -6.84 -6.67 -14.53
N ASP A 93 -7.19 -7.77 -15.18
CA ASP A 93 -6.83 -9.11 -14.72
C ASP A 93 -5.32 -9.25 -14.54
N ARG A 94 -4.54 -8.69 -15.47
CA ARG A 94 -3.08 -8.62 -15.37
C ARG A 94 -2.64 -7.80 -14.14
N GLY A 95 -3.27 -6.66 -13.91
CA GLY A 95 -2.98 -5.80 -12.75
C GLY A 95 -3.24 -6.51 -11.42
N HIS A 96 -4.34 -7.23 -11.30
CA HIS A 96 -4.65 -8.03 -10.13
C HIS A 96 -3.63 -9.15 -9.91
N GLU A 97 -3.22 -9.82 -10.98
CA GLU A 97 -2.21 -10.89 -10.89
C GLU A 97 -0.84 -10.36 -10.48
N VAL A 98 -0.38 -9.26 -11.07
CA VAL A 98 0.88 -8.60 -10.69
C VAL A 98 0.85 -8.15 -9.23
N HIS A 99 -0.25 -7.53 -8.81
CA HIS A 99 -0.41 -7.10 -7.41
C HIS A 99 -0.35 -8.29 -6.44
N ARG A 100 -1.02 -9.39 -6.75
CA ARG A 100 -0.96 -10.61 -5.94
C ARG A 100 0.46 -11.16 -5.82
N ARG A 101 1.22 -11.22 -6.92
CA ARG A 101 2.63 -11.67 -6.90
C ARG A 101 3.50 -10.77 -6.03
N ILE A 102 3.26 -9.46 -6.06
CA ILE A 102 3.98 -8.51 -5.19
C ILE A 102 3.69 -8.79 -3.72
N ILE A 103 2.43 -8.98 -3.36
CA ILE A 103 2.02 -9.30 -1.98
C ILE A 103 2.64 -10.63 -1.55
N ASP A 104 2.55 -11.67 -2.36
CA ASP A 104 3.10 -12.98 -2.05
C ASP A 104 4.61 -12.92 -1.82
N SER A 105 5.34 -12.23 -2.69
CA SER A 105 6.79 -12.02 -2.56
C SER A 105 7.17 -11.27 -1.29
N ARG A 106 6.45 -10.22 -0.95
CA ARG A 106 6.66 -9.46 0.29
C ARG A 106 6.35 -10.29 1.52
N THR A 107 5.26 -11.03 1.49
CA THR A 107 4.86 -11.93 2.57
C THR A 107 5.90 -13.03 2.79
N GLU A 108 6.39 -13.63 1.73
CA GLU A 108 7.45 -14.65 1.80
C GLU A 108 8.75 -14.08 2.41
N THR A 109 9.13 -12.88 2.02
CA THR A 109 10.32 -12.21 2.57
C THR A 109 10.19 -12.00 4.08
N VAL A 110 9.04 -11.50 4.52
CA VAL A 110 8.77 -11.29 5.95
C VAL A 110 8.74 -12.63 6.71
N ALA A 111 8.09 -13.65 6.14
CA ALA A 111 8.03 -14.99 6.74
C ALA A 111 9.43 -15.57 6.98
N LYS A 112 10.34 -15.45 6.02
CA LYS A 112 11.74 -15.90 6.16
C LYS A 112 12.47 -15.18 7.30
N ILE A 113 12.24 -13.89 7.47
CA ILE A 113 12.84 -13.12 8.55
C ILE A 113 12.26 -13.56 9.89
N LEU A 114 10.94 -13.75 9.97
CA LEU A 114 10.26 -14.21 11.20
C LEU A 114 10.74 -15.61 11.60
N ASP A 115 10.96 -16.50 10.65
CA ASP A 115 11.49 -17.84 10.93
C ASP A 115 12.89 -17.83 11.56
N GLY A 116 13.66 -16.78 11.32
CA GLY A 116 14.99 -16.57 11.93
C GLY A 116 14.95 -15.94 13.33
N LEU A 117 13.79 -15.51 13.81
CA LEU A 117 13.64 -14.91 15.14
C LEU A 117 13.29 -15.99 16.17
N SER A 118 13.54 -15.66 17.45
CA SER A 118 13.14 -16.57 18.54
C SER A 118 11.62 -16.68 18.65
N PRO A 119 11.08 -17.83 19.12
CA PRO A 119 9.64 -18.01 19.32
C PRO A 119 9.02 -16.93 20.22
N ASP A 120 9.73 -16.48 21.26
CA ASP A 120 9.25 -15.43 22.17
C ASP A 120 9.01 -14.11 21.41
N VAL A 121 9.88 -13.78 20.45
CA VAL A 121 9.75 -12.56 19.64
C VAL A 121 8.59 -12.68 18.66
N THR A 122 8.47 -13.82 17.95
CA THR A 122 7.36 -14.03 17.02
C THR A 122 6.00 -14.07 17.70
N ASP A 123 5.91 -14.71 18.87
CA ASP A 123 4.69 -14.73 19.69
C ASP A 123 4.31 -13.32 20.16
N ALA A 124 5.29 -12.53 20.61
CA ALA A 124 5.05 -11.13 20.99
C ALA A 124 4.55 -10.27 19.82
N LEU A 125 5.06 -10.49 18.60
CA LEU A 125 4.61 -9.80 17.41
C LEU A 125 3.16 -10.19 17.03
N LEU A 126 2.83 -11.48 17.12
CA LEU A 126 1.46 -11.96 16.88
C LEU A 126 0.49 -11.38 17.90
N ASP A 127 0.83 -11.39 19.17
CA ASP A 127 0.01 -10.84 20.25
C ASP A 127 -0.20 -9.32 20.10
N ALA A 128 0.74 -8.62 19.48
CA ALA A 128 0.66 -7.19 19.26
C ALA A 128 -0.18 -6.78 18.02
N LEU A 129 -0.51 -7.71 17.13
CA LEU A 129 -1.23 -7.38 15.89
C LEU A 129 -2.55 -6.62 16.13
N PRO A 130 -3.45 -7.06 17.02
CA PRO A 130 -4.69 -6.32 17.28
C PRO A 130 -4.44 -4.90 17.79
N ALA A 131 -3.39 -4.69 18.58
CA ALA A 131 -3.01 -3.37 19.07
C ALA A 131 -2.49 -2.46 17.97
N LEU A 132 -1.70 -3.01 17.02
CA LEU A 132 -1.22 -2.27 15.85
C LEU A 132 -2.35 -1.90 14.91
N GLU A 133 -3.31 -2.79 14.70
CA GLU A 133 -4.52 -2.53 13.92
C GLU A 133 -5.36 -1.40 14.53
N ALA A 134 -5.56 -1.43 15.84
CA ALA A 134 -6.27 -0.37 16.57
C ALA A 134 -5.55 0.99 16.46
N LEU A 135 -4.22 1.00 16.53
CA LEU A 135 -3.42 2.21 16.32
C LEU A 135 -3.58 2.75 14.90
N ALA A 136 -3.53 1.89 13.90
CA ALA A 136 -3.72 2.28 12.50
C ALA A 136 -5.10 2.89 12.27
N GLU A 137 -6.15 2.28 12.82
CA GLU A 137 -7.51 2.81 12.73
C GLU A 137 -7.65 4.16 13.43
N GLY A 138 -7.07 4.33 14.61
CA GLY A 138 -7.05 5.60 15.32
C GLY A 138 -6.34 6.73 14.54
N LEU A 139 -5.27 6.41 13.83
CA LEU A 139 -4.57 7.37 12.98
C LEU A 139 -5.36 7.73 11.73
N ARG A 140 -6.11 6.78 11.18
CA ARG A 140 -6.99 7.00 10.02
C ARG A 140 -8.11 7.98 10.35
N THR A 141 -8.78 7.80 11.48
CA THR A 141 -9.92 8.62 11.90
C THR A 141 -9.54 10.05 12.27
N LYS A 142 -8.27 10.30 12.62
CA LYS A 142 -7.77 11.65 12.96
C LYS A 142 -7.48 12.54 11.74
N LYS A 143 -7.43 11.94 10.53
CA LYS A 143 -7.19 12.68 9.28
C LYS A 143 -8.50 13.15 8.60
N GLY A 144 -9.63 12.85 9.16
CA GLY A 144 -10.95 13.31 8.70
C GLY A 144 -11.38 14.62 9.30
#